data_5e3d7672d942bad92fc023693f1c6d1b
#
_entry.id   5e3d7672d942bad92fc023693f1c6d1b
#
_cell.length_a   1.000
_cell.length_b   1.000
_cell.length_c   1.000
_cell.angle_alpha   90.00
_cell.angle_beta   90.00
_cell.angle_gamma   90.00
#
_symmetry.space_group_name_H-M   'P 1'
#
loop_
_entity.id
_entity.type
_entity.pdbx_description
1 polymer ?
#
loop_
_entity_poly.entity_id
_entity_poly.type
_entity_poly.pdbx_seq_one_letter_code
_entity_poly.pdbx_strand_id
1 'polypeptide(L)'
;MAGLIEVIDGGLGNAIQDAGRFGHRHQGLAVSGYLDRPLADCANTLVGNAPGTACIELRGLGPTLGIRRGPLRIALVGTVSATILRASGSSLPLAAWQSATLDEHDSLKIGAVAGGTAYLAITGGCAVPRQLGSRSTYQRAGIGGCAGHALQTGDQIPCARMNQHDYREMRSEAFIHP
;
A
#
# COMPACT_ATOMS: atom_id res chain seq x y z
N MET A 1 17.22 -0.14 9.04
CA MET A 1 16.59 1.12 8.53
C MET A 1 15.25 0.78 7.92
N ALA A 2 14.22 1.63 8.10
CA ALA A 2 12.90 1.42 7.53
C ALA A 2 12.94 1.45 5.99
N GLY A 3 12.05 0.71 5.34
CA GLY A 3 11.80 0.81 3.90
C GLY A 3 11.18 2.17 3.55
N LEU A 4 11.31 2.59 2.29
CA LEU A 4 10.77 3.87 1.84
C LEU A 4 10.24 3.76 0.41
N ILE A 5 8.98 4.15 0.25
CA ILE A 5 8.33 4.36 -1.04
C ILE A 5 8.22 5.85 -1.30
N GLU A 6 8.50 6.27 -2.52
CA GLU A 6 8.18 7.60 -3.03
C GLU A 6 7.05 7.50 -4.04
N VAL A 7 6.10 8.41 -3.95
CA VAL A 7 5.03 8.55 -4.94
C VAL A 7 5.56 9.35 -6.12
N ILE A 8 5.77 8.66 -7.26
CA ILE A 8 6.21 9.29 -8.52
C ILE A 8 5.02 9.98 -9.19
N ASP A 9 3.86 9.34 -9.14
CA ASP A 9 2.58 9.86 -9.61
C ASP A 9 1.49 9.35 -8.66
N GLY A 10 0.68 10.24 -8.11
CA GLY A 10 -0.38 9.89 -7.16
C GLY A 10 -1.58 9.19 -7.77
N GLY A 11 -1.73 9.22 -9.09
CA GLY A 11 -2.92 8.73 -9.77
C GLY A 11 -4.17 9.51 -9.39
N LEU A 12 -5.30 8.82 -9.23
CA LEU A 12 -6.58 9.46 -8.95
C LEU A 12 -7.30 8.80 -7.75
N GLY A 13 -7.41 9.51 -6.63
CA GLY A 13 -8.23 9.11 -5.48
C GLY A 13 -7.58 8.08 -4.56
N ASN A 14 -6.28 7.83 -4.68
CA ASN A 14 -5.56 6.87 -3.86
C ASN A 14 -5.17 7.47 -2.51
N ALA A 15 -5.27 6.68 -1.42
CA ALA A 15 -4.98 7.18 -0.08
C ALA A 15 -4.56 6.06 0.88
N ILE A 16 -3.82 6.40 1.92
CA ILE A 16 -3.50 5.46 3.00
C ILE A 16 -4.74 5.29 3.88
N GLN A 17 -5.14 4.04 4.11
CA GLN A 17 -6.25 3.67 4.97
C GLN A 17 -5.84 2.53 5.92
N ASP A 18 -6.44 2.49 7.11
CA ASP A 18 -6.35 1.41 8.08
C ASP A 18 -7.75 1.04 8.61
N ALA A 19 -7.85 0.39 9.75
CA ALA A 19 -9.15 0.02 10.34
C ALA A 19 -10.05 1.22 10.69
N GLY A 20 -9.51 2.43 10.72
CA GLY A 20 -10.24 3.66 11.01
C GLY A 20 -9.96 4.27 12.39
N ARG A 21 -10.51 5.47 12.58
CA ARG A 21 -10.34 6.35 13.74
C ARG A 21 -11.57 6.30 14.62
N PHE A 22 -11.54 5.49 15.66
CA PHE A 22 -12.68 5.28 16.55
C PHE A 22 -12.64 6.25 17.75
N GLY A 23 -13.83 6.49 18.35
CA GLY A 23 -13.97 7.27 19.58
C GLY A 23 -14.07 8.80 19.41
N HIS A 24 -13.98 9.33 18.19
CA HIS A 24 -13.92 10.78 17.93
C HIS A 24 -15.16 11.38 17.24
N ARG A 25 -16.24 10.61 17.08
CA ARG A 25 -17.46 11.09 16.43
C ARG A 25 -18.11 12.26 17.17
N HIS A 26 -18.01 12.30 18.51
CA HIS A 26 -18.51 13.41 19.32
C HIS A 26 -17.79 14.74 19.05
N GLN A 27 -16.60 14.68 18.43
CA GLN A 27 -15.82 15.85 17.97
C GLN A 27 -16.10 16.20 16.50
N GLY A 28 -17.07 15.56 15.87
CA GLY A 28 -17.38 15.76 14.44
C GLY A 28 -16.45 15.04 13.47
N LEU A 29 -15.58 14.16 13.96
CA LEU A 29 -14.63 13.43 13.12
C LEU A 29 -15.21 12.09 12.66
N ALA A 30 -15.17 11.84 11.35
CA ALA A 30 -15.54 10.56 10.78
C ALA A 30 -14.53 9.47 11.18
N VAL A 31 -15.00 8.21 11.26
CA VAL A 31 -14.14 7.06 11.51
C VAL A 31 -13.09 6.91 10.40
N SER A 32 -13.45 7.21 9.14
CA SER A 32 -12.61 6.90 7.98
C SER A 32 -12.27 5.40 7.92
N GLY A 33 -11.13 5.05 7.37
CA GLY A 33 -10.72 3.66 7.24
C GLY A 33 -11.09 3.07 5.89
N TYR A 34 -10.84 1.79 5.75
CA TYR A 34 -11.11 1.05 4.52
C TYR A 34 -12.56 1.18 4.06
N LEU A 35 -12.75 1.35 2.76
CA LEU A 35 -14.06 1.26 2.14
C LEU A 35 -14.55 -0.19 2.11
N ASP A 36 -13.66 -1.12 1.75
CA ASP A 36 -13.90 -2.57 1.74
C ASP A 36 -12.89 -3.26 2.67
N ARG A 37 -13.31 -3.47 3.91
CA ARG A 37 -12.46 -4.06 4.94
C ARG A 37 -12.05 -5.51 4.64
N PRO A 38 -12.96 -6.42 4.23
CA PRO A 38 -12.59 -7.78 3.84
C PRO A 38 -11.50 -7.81 2.77
N LEU A 39 -11.63 -6.97 1.73
CA LEU A 39 -10.67 -6.91 0.65
C LEU A 39 -9.29 -6.38 1.13
N ALA A 40 -9.28 -5.37 1.99
CA ALA A 40 -8.05 -4.84 2.60
C ALA A 40 -7.37 -5.87 3.51
N ASP A 41 -8.15 -6.61 4.30
CA ASP A 41 -7.62 -7.65 5.18
C ASP A 41 -7.05 -8.83 4.36
N CYS A 42 -7.65 -9.18 3.20
CA CYS A 42 -7.06 -10.13 2.26
C CYS A 42 -5.70 -9.65 1.75
N ALA A 43 -5.58 -8.39 1.32
CA ALA A 43 -4.31 -7.82 0.87
C ALA A 43 -3.24 -7.90 1.97
N ASN A 44 -3.61 -7.54 3.20
CA ASN A 44 -2.72 -7.61 4.36
C ASN A 44 -2.28 -9.05 4.67
N THR A 45 -3.19 -10.01 4.58
CA THR A 45 -2.88 -11.44 4.81
C THR A 45 -1.85 -11.97 3.82
N LEU A 46 -1.93 -11.58 2.53
CA LEU A 46 -0.98 -12.01 1.49
C LEU A 46 0.47 -11.55 1.74
N VAL A 47 0.68 -10.56 2.58
CA VAL A 47 2.02 -10.08 2.99
C VAL A 47 2.34 -10.36 4.46
N GLY A 48 1.53 -11.18 5.14
CA GLY A 48 1.73 -11.57 6.54
C GLY A 48 1.42 -10.46 7.56
N ASN A 49 0.65 -9.45 7.19
CA ASN A 49 0.21 -8.40 8.10
C ASN A 49 -1.01 -8.85 8.92
N ALA A 50 -1.15 -8.30 10.12
CA ALA A 50 -2.40 -8.41 10.89
C ALA A 50 -3.54 -7.65 10.18
N PRO A 51 -4.82 -8.09 10.35
CA PRO A 51 -5.98 -7.32 9.90
C PRO A 51 -5.96 -5.88 10.44
N GLY A 52 -6.42 -4.94 9.63
CA GLY A 52 -6.44 -3.53 10.01
C GLY A 52 -5.12 -2.79 9.86
N THR A 53 -4.05 -3.43 9.36
CA THR A 53 -2.76 -2.78 9.08
C THR A 53 -2.89 -1.79 7.94
N ALA A 54 -2.34 -0.57 8.12
CA ALA A 54 -2.44 0.49 7.12
C ALA A 54 -1.85 0.09 5.76
N CYS A 55 -2.65 0.23 4.70
CA CYS A 55 -2.28 -0.03 3.32
C CYS A 55 -2.73 1.12 2.40
N ILE A 56 -2.43 1.05 1.12
CA ILE A 56 -2.90 2.02 0.14
C ILE A 56 -4.22 1.51 -0.44
N GLU A 57 -5.29 2.27 -0.20
CA GLU A 57 -6.58 2.09 -0.87
C GLU A 57 -6.52 2.76 -2.24
N LEU A 58 -6.85 1.99 -3.26
CA LEU A 58 -6.75 2.37 -4.67
C LEU A 58 -8.13 2.63 -5.25
N ARG A 59 -8.26 3.76 -5.97
CA ARG A 59 -9.48 4.14 -6.67
C ARG A 59 -9.11 4.76 -8.02
N GLY A 60 -10.02 4.70 -8.97
CA GLY A 60 -9.85 5.33 -10.28
C GLY A 60 -8.58 4.88 -10.99
N LEU A 61 -7.59 5.76 -11.12
CA LEU A 61 -6.27 5.42 -11.66
C LEU A 61 -5.28 5.22 -10.52
N GLY A 62 -4.63 4.05 -10.50
CA GLY A 62 -3.62 3.73 -9.49
C GLY A 62 -2.36 4.60 -9.60
N PRO A 63 -1.57 4.69 -8.52
CA PRO A 63 -0.34 5.47 -8.48
C PRO A 63 0.82 4.78 -9.17
N THR A 64 1.87 5.55 -9.48
CA THR A 64 3.21 5.03 -9.76
C THR A 64 4.09 5.27 -8.54
N LEU A 65 4.67 4.19 -8.02
CA LEU A 65 5.45 4.17 -6.78
C LEU A 65 6.89 3.76 -7.07
N GLY A 66 7.86 4.48 -6.53
CA GLY A 66 9.28 4.16 -6.61
C GLY A 66 9.81 3.62 -5.27
N ILE A 67 10.62 2.56 -5.31
CA ILE A 67 11.23 1.98 -4.11
C ILE A 67 12.56 2.70 -3.85
N ARG A 68 12.57 3.60 -2.85
CA ARG A 68 13.77 4.35 -2.47
C ARG A 68 14.64 3.63 -1.48
N ARG A 69 14.06 2.76 -0.66
CA ARG A 69 14.76 1.82 0.23
C ARG A 69 13.98 0.52 0.31
N GLY A 70 14.61 -0.56 -0.04
CA GLY A 70 14.04 -1.91 -0.09
C GLY A 70 14.94 -2.95 0.57
N PRO A 71 14.66 -4.23 0.35
CA PRO A 71 13.51 -4.75 -0.40
C PRO A 71 12.19 -4.62 0.37
N LEU A 72 11.07 -4.58 -0.36
CA LEU A 72 9.71 -4.53 0.18
C LEU A 72 8.85 -5.65 -0.42
N ARG A 73 8.10 -6.37 0.41
CA ARG A 73 7.07 -7.30 -0.05
C ARG A 73 5.75 -6.57 -0.15
N ILE A 74 5.06 -6.73 -1.27
CA ILE A 74 3.77 -6.10 -1.53
C ILE A 74 2.75 -7.16 -1.96
N ALA A 75 1.45 -6.86 -1.80
CA ALA A 75 0.35 -7.61 -2.39
C ALA A 75 -0.68 -6.66 -2.99
N LEU A 76 -1.19 -7.01 -4.16
CA LEU A 76 -2.22 -6.27 -4.88
C LEU A 76 -3.51 -7.09 -4.90
N VAL A 77 -4.64 -6.49 -4.47
CA VAL A 77 -5.93 -7.18 -4.35
C VAL A 77 -7.04 -6.28 -4.89
N GLY A 78 -8.00 -6.87 -5.60
CA GLY A 78 -9.11 -6.17 -6.23
C GLY A 78 -9.15 -6.39 -7.75
N THR A 79 -9.95 -5.61 -8.46
CA THR A 79 -10.00 -5.65 -9.94
C THR A 79 -9.06 -4.59 -10.51
N VAL A 80 -7.80 -4.91 -10.54
CA VAL A 80 -6.70 -4.03 -10.93
C VAL A 80 -5.50 -4.86 -11.38
N SER A 81 -4.64 -4.29 -12.21
CA SER A 81 -3.34 -4.87 -12.56
C SER A 81 -2.23 -3.85 -12.37
N ALA A 82 -1.00 -4.33 -12.28
CA ALA A 82 0.16 -3.46 -12.18
C ALA A 82 1.32 -3.99 -13.02
N THR A 83 2.30 -3.15 -13.24
CA THR A 83 3.57 -3.50 -13.87
C THR A 83 4.71 -3.13 -12.94
N ILE A 84 5.56 -4.09 -12.64
CA ILE A 84 6.83 -3.87 -11.93
C ILE A 84 7.87 -3.50 -12.97
N LEU A 85 8.48 -2.34 -12.81
CA LEU A 85 9.61 -1.89 -13.63
C LEU A 85 10.87 -2.06 -12.79
N ARG A 86 11.71 -2.99 -13.18
CA ARG A 86 12.96 -3.29 -12.48
C ARG A 86 14.03 -2.24 -12.76
N ALA A 87 14.90 -2.01 -11.80
CA ALA A 87 16.07 -1.14 -11.99
C ALA A 87 16.94 -1.58 -13.17
N SER A 88 16.92 -2.88 -13.54
CA SER A 88 17.60 -3.43 -14.72
C SER A 88 16.97 -3.04 -16.06
N GLY A 89 15.82 -2.36 -16.07
CA GLY A 89 15.06 -1.99 -17.28
C GLY A 89 14.05 -3.03 -17.74
N SER A 90 14.00 -4.22 -17.11
CA SER A 90 12.97 -5.21 -17.44
C SER A 90 11.63 -4.85 -16.79
N SER A 91 10.53 -5.30 -17.40
CA SER A 91 9.18 -5.13 -16.86
C SER A 91 8.51 -6.47 -16.65
N LEU A 92 7.76 -6.60 -15.54
CA LEU A 92 7.04 -7.79 -15.16
C LEU A 92 5.59 -7.44 -14.83
N PRO A 93 4.59 -8.14 -15.38
CA PRO A 93 3.21 -7.94 -14.97
C PRO A 93 3.01 -8.44 -13.54
N LEU A 94 2.17 -7.74 -12.78
CA LEU A 94 1.66 -8.16 -11.48
C LEU A 94 0.14 -8.17 -11.56
N ALA A 95 -0.45 -9.35 -11.54
CA ALA A 95 -1.89 -9.51 -11.47
C ALA A 95 -2.39 -9.24 -10.03
N ALA A 96 -3.67 -8.92 -9.90
CA ALA A 96 -4.31 -8.89 -8.59
C ALA A 96 -4.30 -10.28 -7.94
N TRP A 97 -4.45 -10.30 -6.61
CA TRP A 97 -4.40 -11.48 -5.74
C TRP A 97 -3.02 -12.15 -5.68
N GLN A 98 -2.00 -11.40 -6.05
CA GLN A 98 -0.62 -11.85 -6.02
C GLN A 98 0.22 -10.93 -5.14
N SER A 99 1.28 -11.51 -4.60
CA SER A 99 2.31 -10.77 -3.89
C SER A 99 3.64 -10.81 -4.66
N ALA A 100 4.42 -9.75 -4.55
CA ALA A 100 5.72 -9.64 -5.19
C ALA A 100 6.72 -8.95 -4.27
N THR A 101 8.01 -9.22 -4.49
CA THR A 101 9.10 -8.48 -3.84
C THR A 101 9.65 -7.44 -4.80
N LEU A 102 9.73 -6.20 -4.33
CA LEU A 102 10.32 -5.07 -5.05
C LEU A 102 11.67 -4.76 -4.40
N ASP A 103 12.70 -4.67 -5.21
CA ASP A 103 14.04 -4.29 -4.78
C ASP A 103 14.20 -2.75 -4.78
N GLU A 104 15.29 -2.28 -4.20
CA GLU A 104 15.62 -0.86 -4.24
C GLU A 104 15.81 -0.39 -5.68
N HIS A 105 15.29 0.79 -6.01
CA HIS A 105 15.21 1.40 -7.35
C HIS A 105 14.22 0.76 -8.33
N ASP A 106 13.49 -0.29 -7.94
CA ASP A 106 12.33 -0.73 -8.71
C ASP A 106 11.21 0.30 -8.63
N SER A 107 10.29 0.25 -9.59
CA SER A 107 9.04 0.99 -9.51
C SER A 107 7.83 0.10 -9.82
N LEU A 108 6.68 0.48 -9.28
CA LEU A 108 5.40 -0.18 -9.46
C LEU A 108 4.43 0.80 -10.09
N LYS A 109 4.01 0.51 -11.31
CA LYS A 109 2.95 1.26 -11.99
C LYS A 109 1.64 0.52 -11.86
N ILE A 110 0.67 1.09 -11.16
CA ILE A 110 -0.65 0.49 -10.96
C ILE A 110 -1.62 1.08 -11.98
N GLY A 111 -2.39 0.19 -12.61
CA GLY A 111 -3.37 0.57 -13.63
C GLY A 111 -4.66 1.12 -13.06
N ALA A 112 -5.66 1.26 -13.93
CA ALA A 112 -7.00 1.67 -13.53
C ALA A 112 -7.68 0.58 -12.69
N VAL A 113 -8.40 1.03 -11.66
CA VAL A 113 -9.23 0.17 -10.79
C VAL A 113 -10.62 0.06 -11.41
N ALA A 114 -11.08 -1.15 -11.67
CA ALA A 114 -12.42 -1.40 -12.15
C ALA A 114 -13.34 -1.84 -10.99
N GLY A 115 -14.56 -1.32 -10.98
CA GLY A 115 -15.62 -1.83 -10.10
C GLY A 115 -15.47 -1.52 -8.61
N GLY A 116 -14.97 -0.34 -8.23
CA GLY A 116 -15.02 0.11 -6.84
C GLY A 116 -13.66 0.45 -6.25
N THR A 117 -13.07 -0.42 -5.46
CA THR A 117 -11.77 -0.18 -4.80
C THR A 117 -10.85 -1.40 -4.92
N ALA A 118 -9.56 -1.15 -4.79
CA ALA A 118 -8.53 -2.18 -4.68
C ALA A 118 -7.54 -1.79 -3.57
N TYR A 119 -6.66 -2.69 -3.17
CA TYR A 119 -5.71 -2.43 -2.09
C TYR A 119 -4.32 -2.90 -2.46
N LEU A 120 -3.34 -2.07 -2.14
CA LEU A 120 -1.93 -2.42 -2.13
C LEU A 120 -1.46 -2.49 -0.67
N ALA A 121 -1.22 -3.70 -0.19
CA ALA A 121 -0.60 -3.93 1.10
C ALA A 121 0.92 -4.04 0.97
N ILE A 122 1.63 -3.62 2.01
CA ILE A 122 3.09 -3.70 2.12
C ILE A 122 3.39 -4.39 3.44
N THR A 123 4.35 -5.32 3.49
CA THR A 123 4.74 -5.98 4.74
C THR A 123 5.07 -4.96 5.83
N GLY A 124 4.45 -5.13 7.01
CA GLY A 124 4.55 -4.19 8.13
C GLY A 124 3.74 -2.90 7.98
N GLY A 125 3.08 -2.72 6.83
CA GLY A 125 2.16 -1.62 6.55
C GLY A 125 2.82 -0.29 6.22
N CYS A 126 1.99 0.69 5.88
CA CYS A 126 2.39 2.09 5.73
C CYS A 126 2.64 2.71 7.11
N ALA A 127 3.89 3.07 7.41
CA ALA A 127 4.32 3.52 8.74
C ALA A 127 4.23 5.05 8.91
N VAL A 128 3.28 5.70 8.23
CA VAL A 128 3.01 7.13 8.43
C VAL A 128 2.55 7.40 9.88
N PRO A 129 2.72 8.61 10.41
CA PRO A 129 2.30 8.93 11.77
C PRO A 129 0.82 8.65 12.03
N ARG A 130 0.52 8.11 13.20
CA ARG A 130 -0.88 7.99 13.65
C ARG A 130 -1.38 9.34 14.15
N GLN A 131 -2.60 9.68 13.77
CA GLN A 131 -3.32 10.82 14.29
C GLN A 131 -4.66 10.34 14.87
N LEU A 132 -4.87 10.61 16.15
CA LEU A 132 -6.02 10.12 16.90
C LEU A 132 -6.19 8.58 16.81
N GLY A 133 -5.08 7.86 16.95
CA GLY A 133 -5.05 6.40 16.94
C GLY A 133 -5.05 5.71 15.57
N SER A 134 -5.23 6.44 14.46
CA SER A 134 -5.34 5.90 13.10
C SER A 134 -4.36 6.56 12.12
N ARG A 135 -3.98 5.81 11.08
CA ARG A 135 -3.23 6.29 9.91
C ARG A 135 -4.14 6.66 8.74
N SER A 136 -5.45 6.39 8.86
CA SER A 136 -6.39 6.65 7.77
C SER A 136 -6.45 8.10 7.37
N THR A 137 -6.39 8.35 6.08
CA THR A 137 -6.58 9.67 5.49
C THR A 137 -8.03 10.13 5.66
N TYR A 138 -8.23 11.30 6.22
CA TYR A 138 -9.51 12.00 6.26
C TYR A 138 -9.35 13.39 5.67
N GLN A 139 -9.58 13.51 4.37
CA GLN A 139 -9.28 14.69 3.57
C GLN A 139 -10.03 15.95 4.06
N ARG A 140 -11.30 15.80 4.48
CA ARG A 140 -12.09 16.95 4.96
C ARG A 140 -11.51 17.64 6.19
N ALA A 141 -10.81 16.88 7.03
CA ALA A 141 -10.17 17.42 8.23
C ALA A 141 -8.65 17.61 8.04
N GLY A 142 -8.08 17.22 6.90
CA GLY A 142 -6.64 17.32 6.65
C GLY A 142 -5.79 16.45 7.59
N ILE A 143 -6.26 15.26 7.99
CA ILE A 143 -5.59 14.40 8.96
C ILE A 143 -5.33 12.99 8.43
N GLY A 144 -4.29 12.36 8.98
CA GLY A 144 -3.87 10.99 8.63
C GLY A 144 -3.16 10.90 7.28
N GLY A 145 -2.79 9.69 6.89
CA GLY A 145 -2.10 9.42 5.63
C GLY A 145 -0.86 10.28 5.40
N CYS A 146 -0.67 10.70 4.17
CA CYS A 146 0.33 11.69 3.78
C CYS A 146 -0.29 13.08 3.98
N ALA A 147 -0.08 13.69 5.16
CA ALA A 147 -0.55 15.03 5.52
C ALA A 147 -2.06 15.28 5.27
N GLY A 148 -2.90 14.25 5.35
CA GLY A 148 -4.35 14.38 5.24
C GLY A 148 -4.91 14.47 3.82
N HIS A 149 -4.10 14.28 2.79
CA HIS A 149 -4.52 14.32 1.38
C HIS A 149 -4.42 12.96 0.68
N ALA A 150 -5.06 12.82 -0.49
CA ALA A 150 -4.80 11.72 -1.41
C ALA A 150 -3.34 11.75 -1.86
N LEU A 151 -2.78 10.59 -2.23
CA LEU A 151 -1.39 10.50 -2.66
C LEU A 151 -1.09 11.50 -3.77
N GLN A 152 0.03 12.19 -3.61
CA GLN A 152 0.55 13.20 -4.55
C GLN A 152 2.00 12.90 -4.89
N THR A 153 2.43 13.36 -6.04
CA THR A 153 3.84 13.28 -6.46
C THR A 153 4.75 13.92 -5.41
N GLY A 154 5.79 13.19 -5.04
CA GLY A 154 6.76 13.59 -4.01
C GLY A 154 6.45 13.10 -2.59
N ASP A 155 5.25 12.56 -2.33
CA ASP A 155 4.94 11.95 -1.04
C ASP A 155 5.91 10.81 -0.73
N GLN A 156 6.31 10.72 0.53
CA GLN A 156 7.16 9.65 1.03
C GLN A 156 6.41 8.79 2.04
N ILE A 157 6.38 7.49 1.79
CA ILE A 157 5.66 6.51 2.62
C ILE A 157 6.69 5.61 3.28
N PRO A 158 7.01 5.81 4.58
CA PRO A 158 7.82 4.89 5.34
C PRO A 158 7.12 3.53 5.45
N CYS A 159 7.88 2.43 5.34
CA CYS A 159 7.38 1.06 5.45
C CYS A 159 8.32 0.23 6.32
N ALA A 160 7.85 -0.91 6.84
CA ALA A 160 8.75 -1.89 7.41
C ALA A 160 9.63 -2.47 6.28
N ARG A 161 10.91 -2.65 6.55
CA ARG A 161 11.84 -3.33 5.63
C ARG A 161 11.88 -4.80 5.96
N MET A 162 11.84 -5.65 4.94
CA MET A 162 12.13 -7.07 5.11
C MET A 162 13.56 -7.26 5.61
N ASN A 163 13.77 -8.17 6.55
CA ASN A 163 15.12 -8.59 6.90
C ASN A 163 15.70 -9.51 5.81
N GLN A 164 17.02 -9.72 5.81
CA GLN A 164 17.67 -10.51 4.78
C GLN A 164 17.30 -12.01 4.82
N HIS A 165 16.91 -12.51 5.98
CA HIS A 165 16.49 -13.90 6.14
C HIS A 165 15.14 -14.13 5.47
N ASP A 166 14.13 -13.33 5.80
CA ASP A 166 12.79 -13.39 5.19
C ASP A 166 12.85 -13.19 3.67
N TYR A 167 13.72 -12.29 3.20
CA TYR A 167 13.93 -12.05 1.77
C TYR A 167 14.48 -13.30 1.04
N ARG A 168 15.41 -14.04 1.64
CA ARG A 168 15.96 -15.26 1.06
C ARG A 168 14.94 -16.39 1.04
N GLU A 169 14.20 -16.58 2.13
CA GLU A 169 13.15 -17.59 2.22
C GLU A 169 12.05 -17.35 1.19
N MET A 170 11.53 -16.11 1.08
CA MET A 170 10.50 -15.77 0.10
C MET A 170 10.97 -15.84 -1.37
N ARG A 171 12.26 -15.71 -1.64
CA ARG A 171 12.79 -15.96 -2.99
C ARG A 171 12.93 -17.44 -3.29
N SER A 172 13.18 -18.27 -2.29
CA SER A 172 13.24 -19.73 -2.45
C SER A 172 11.85 -20.36 -2.60
N GLU A 173 10.81 -19.74 -2.05
CA GLU A 173 9.41 -20.12 -2.21
C GLU A 173 8.78 -19.51 -3.46
N ALA A 174 9.54 -19.29 -4.53
CA ALA A 174 9.04 -18.85 -5.81
C ALA A 174 7.99 -19.85 -6.32
N PHE A 175 6.71 -19.45 -6.21
CA PHE A 175 5.58 -20.05 -6.90
C PHE A 175 5.14 -21.47 -6.47
N ILE A 176 4.38 -21.54 -5.40
CA ILE A 176 3.33 -22.55 -5.34
C ILE A 176 2.03 -21.82 -5.70
N HIS A 177 1.58 -22.03 -6.94
CA HIS A 177 0.20 -21.78 -7.31
C HIS A 177 -0.66 -22.95 -6.83
N PRO A 178 -1.87 -22.69 -6.24
CA PRO A 178 -2.96 -23.67 -6.31
C PRO A 178 -3.53 -23.66 -7.72
#